data_51b3777560ded79e9ca4fdfda4fdc02c
#
_entry.id   51b3777560ded79e9ca4fdfda4fdc02c
#
_cell.length_a   1.000
_cell.length_b   1.000
_cell.length_c   1.000
_cell.angle_alpha   90.00
_cell.angle_beta   90.00
_cell.angle_gamma   90.00
#
_symmetry.space_group_name_H-M   'P 1'
#
loop_
_entity.id
_entity.type
_entity.pdbx_description
1 polymer ?
#
loop_
_entity_poly.entity_id
_entity_poly.type
_entity_poly.pdbx_seq_one_letter_code
_entity_poly.pdbx_strand_id
1 'polypeptide(L)'
;MRIRKPSRDLIVLAVLLAVAWGGMQLLRAHADAKDGAQLRALARPGDVLMLGSVTCTFCAQARAWLEEEKVSYRECLIERDADCLREYQARGGFGTPTFVVRGHTVVGFDRLAIAKNLAH
;
A
#
# COMPACT_ATOMS: atom_id res chain seq x y z
N MET A 1 -19.95 -39.67 -14.42
CA MET A 1 -18.66 -38.96 -14.55
C MET A 1 -17.58 -39.74 -13.80
N ARG A 2 -16.66 -40.40 -14.49
CA ARG A 2 -15.54 -41.10 -13.84
C ARG A 2 -14.52 -40.07 -13.45
N ILE A 3 -14.41 -39.80 -12.18
CA ILE A 3 -13.31 -39.00 -11.63
C ILE A 3 -12.05 -39.86 -11.77
N ARG A 4 -11.20 -39.55 -12.77
CA ARG A 4 -9.89 -40.18 -12.90
C ARG A 4 -9.11 -39.86 -11.63
N LYS A 5 -8.59 -40.87 -10.93
CA LYS A 5 -7.63 -40.68 -9.84
C LYS A 5 -6.48 -39.83 -10.37
N PRO A 6 -6.15 -38.71 -9.73
CA PRO A 6 -5.01 -37.89 -10.15
C PRO A 6 -3.74 -38.78 -10.11
N SER A 7 -2.92 -38.66 -11.13
CA SER A 7 -1.63 -39.33 -11.13
C SER A 7 -0.76 -38.78 -10.00
N ARG A 8 0.13 -39.64 -9.48
CA ARG A 8 1.07 -39.24 -8.41
C ARG A 8 1.80 -37.94 -8.76
N ASP A 9 2.16 -37.81 -10.04
CA ASP A 9 2.88 -36.63 -10.55
C ASP A 9 2.04 -35.33 -10.47
N LEU A 10 0.73 -35.44 -10.74
CA LEU A 10 -0.18 -34.30 -10.59
C LEU A 10 -0.34 -33.89 -9.13
N ILE A 11 -0.39 -34.86 -8.21
CA ILE A 11 -0.46 -34.56 -6.76
C ILE A 11 0.82 -33.88 -6.31
N VAL A 12 1.98 -34.38 -6.69
CA VAL A 12 3.28 -33.79 -6.35
C VAL A 12 3.38 -32.37 -6.89
N LEU A 13 2.98 -32.15 -8.14
CA LEU A 13 2.99 -30.81 -8.74
C LEU A 13 2.05 -29.85 -7.99
N ALA A 14 0.84 -30.30 -7.67
CA ALA A 14 -0.11 -29.48 -6.90
C ALA A 14 0.41 -29.10 -5.52
N VAL A 15 1.05 -30.05 -4.82
CA VAL A 15 1.67 -29.79 -3.50
C VAL A 15 2.83 -28.79 -3.62
N LEU A 16 3.70 -28.95 -4.62
CA LEU A 16 4.82 -28.03 -4.85
C LEU A 16 4.33 -26.61 -5.15
N LEU A 17 3.29 -26.47 -5.98
CA LEU A 17 2.69 -25.18 -6.29
C LEU A 17 2.04 -24.55 -5.05
N ALA A 18 1.34 -25.33 -4.23
CA ALA A 18 0.72 -24.86 -3.00
C ALA A 18 1.76 -24.39 -1.98
N VAL A 19 2.88 -25.13 -1.82
CA VAL A 19 3.99 -24.77 -0.94
C VAL A 19 4.68 -23.50 -1.44
N ALA A 20 4.94 -23.39 -2.74
CA ALA A 20 5.57 -22.21 -3.33
C ALA A 20 4.67 -20.97 -3.15
N TRP A 21 3.37 -21.11 -3.39
CA TRP A 21 2.41 -20.02 -3.23
C TRP A 21 2.25 -19.60 -1.77
N GLY A 22 2.12 -20.56 -0.85
CA GLY A 22 2.06 -20.30 0.59
C GLY A 22 3.33 -19.64 1.12
N GLY A 23 4.51 -20.11 0.68
CA GLY A 23 5.81 -19.48 1.01
C GLY A 23 5.90 -18.04 0.53
N MET A 24 5.45 -17.75 -0.70
CA MET A 24 5.41 -16.40 -1.25
C MET A 24 4.48 -15.47 -0.42
N GLN A 25 3.33 -15.96 -0.01
CA GLN A 25 2.40 -15.18 0.82
C GLN A 25 2.98 -14.86 2.19
N LEU A 26 3.68 -15.81 2.83
CA LEU A 26 4.37 -15.57 4.09
C LEU A 26 5.47 -14.52 3.96
N LEU A 27 6.28 -14.57 2.89
CA LEU A 27 7.33 -13.58 2.63
C LEU A 27 6.76 -12.18 2.44
N ARG A 28 5.63 -12.06 1.70
CA ARG A 28 4.93 -10.78 1.53
C ARG A 28 4.40 -10.25 2.85
N ALA A 29 3.75 -11.10 3.65
CA ALA A 29 3.24 -10.71 4.96
C ALA A 29 4.37 -10.23 5.90
N HIS A 30 5.53 -10.87 5.88
CA HIS A 30 6.69 -10.42 6.64
C HIS A 30 7.23 -9.08 6.16
N ALA A 31 7.32 -8.87 4.83
CA ALA A 31 7.76 -7.61 4.26
C ALA A 31 6.80 -6.47 4.63
N ASP A 32 5.48 -6.70 4.49
CA ASP A 32 4.45 -5.72 4.85
C ASP A 32 4.50 -5.36 6.33
N ALA A 33 4.65 -6.33 7.22
CA ALA A 33 4.75 -6.11 8.66
C ALA A 33 6.01 -5.32 9.03
N LYS A 34 7.13 -5.56 8.36
CA LYS A 34 8.38 -4.82 8.56
C LYS A 34 8.25 -3.37 8.11
N ASP A 35 7.73 -3.14 6.91
CA ASP A 35 7.50 -1.81 6.37
C ASP A 35 6.50 -1.04 7.24
N GLY A 36 5.42 -1.69 7.66
CA GLY A 36 4.42 -1.13 8.55
C GLY A 36 5.00 -0.71 9.89
N ALA A 37 5.80 -1.55 10.52
CA ALA A 37 6.48 -1.23 11.77
C ALA A 37 7.43 -0.03 11.63
N GLN A 38 8.17 0.04 10.53
CA GLN A 38 9.07 1.16 10.24
C GLN A 38 8.29 2.47 10.06
N LEU A 39 7.25 2.48 9.22
CA LEU A 39 6.45 3.67 8.97
C LEU A 39 5.72 4.12 10.23
N ARG A 40 5.16 3.19 11.02
CA ARG A 40 4.51 3.50 12.30
C ARG A 40 5.46 4.15 13.29
N ALA A 41 6.71 3.69 13.34
CA ALA A 41 7.72 4.26 14.23
C ALA A 41 8.16 5.67 13.81
N LEU A 42 8.18 5.96 12.50
CA LEU A 42 8.66 7.22 11.95
C LEU A 42 7.56 8.28 11.80
N ALA A 43 6.35 7.87 11.42
CA ALA A 43 5.25 8.78 11.12
C ALA A 43 4.59 9.31 12.39
N ARG A 44 4.63 10.63 12.56
CA ARG A 44 3.91 11.35 13.60
C ARG A 44 2.62 11.95 13.03
N PRO A 45 1.62 12.29 13.87
CA PRO A 45 0.44 13.02 13.42
C PRO A 45 0.83 14.28 12.62
N GLY A 46 0.28 14.42 11.41
CA GLY A 46 0.55 15.54 10.51
C GLY A 46 1.72 15.35 9.54
N ASP A 47 2.54 14.32 9.69
CA ASP A 47 3.68 14.06 8.80
C ASP A 47 3.28 13.55 7.43
N VAL A 48 2.22 12.77 7.35
CA VAL A 48 1.78 12.08 6.12
C VAL A 48 0.38 12.54 5.75
N LEU A 49 0.26 13.15 4.59
CA LEU A 49 -1.02 13.51 3.97
C LEU A 49 -1.18 12.68 2.70
N MET A 50 -2.27 11.95 2.58
CA MET A 50 -2.66 11.26 1.36
C MET A 50 -3.72 12.08 0.62
N LEU A 51 -3.36 12.60 -0.55
CA LEU A 51 -4.29 13.23 -1.49
C LEU A 51 -4.90 12.13 -2.34
N GLY A 52 -6.14 11.81 -2.07
CA GLY A 52 -6.87 10.70 -2.66
C GLY A 52 -8.07 11.15 -3.50
N SER A 53 -8.71 10.17 -4.10
CA SER A 53 -9.95 10.33 -4.88
C SER A 53 -10.97 9.28 -4.45
N VAL A 54 -12.25 9.63 -4.52
CA VAL A 54 -13.35 8.72 -4.15
C VAL A 54 -13.46 7.51 -5.08
N THR A 55 -12.92 7.59 -6.30
CA THR A 55 -12.95 6.50 -7.30
C THR A 55 -11.61 5.78 -7.45
N CYS A 56 -10.63 6.10 -6.62
CA CYS A 56 -9.27 5.59 -6.73
C CYS A 56 -9.12 4.25 -6.00
N THR A 57 -8.96 3.16 -6.73
CA THR A 57 -8.73 1.82 -6.18
C THR A 57 -7.41 1.73 -5.41
N PHE A 58 -6.34 2.33 -5.93
CA PHE A 58 -5.05 2.36 -5.25
C PHE A 58 -5.07 3.17 -3.95
N CYS A 59 -5.89 4.22 -3.90
CA CYS A 59 -6.14 4.97 -2.66
C CYS A 59 -6.81 4.08 -1.60
N ALA A 60 -7.80 3.28 -2.01
CA ALA A 60 -8.48 2.35 -1.11
C ALA A 60 -7.52 1.29 -0.56
N GLN A 61 -6.64 0.76 -1.40
CA GLN A 61 -5.60 -0.20 -0.99
C GLN A 61 -4.59 0.44 -0.02
N ALA A 62 -4.12 1.64 -0.34
CA ALA A 62 -3.19 2.38 0.52
C ALA A 62 -3.81 2.68 1.89
N ARG A 63 -5.07 3.13 1.91
CA ARG A 63 -5.82 3.40 3.13
C ARG A 63 -5.94 2.15 4.00
N ALA A 64 -6.38 1.03 3.42
CA ALA A 64 -6.53 -0.22 4.13
C ALA A 64 -5.22 -0.68 4.76
N TRP A 65 -4.12 -0.60 4.02
CA TRP A 65 -2.80 -0.99 4.51
C TRP A 65 -2.31 -0.07 5.63
N LEU A 66 -2.42 1.26 5.46
CA LEU A 66 -1.99 2.24 6.46
C LEU A 66 -2.78 2.09 7.77
N GLU A 67 -4.08 1.80 7.69
CA GLU A 67 -4.94 1.56 8.84
C GLU A 67 -4.60 0.22 9.53
N GLU A 68 -4.41 -0.84 8.77
CA GLU A 68 -4.03 -2.16 9.30
C GLU A 68 -2.69 -2.10 10.03
N GLU A 69 -1.70 -1.43 9.45
CA GLU A 69 -0.36 -1.26 10.04
C GLU A 69 -0.28 -0.13 11.07
N LYS A 70 -1.39 0.56 11.33
CA LYS A 70 -1.50 1.65 12.32
C LYS A 70 -0.49 2.77 12.09
N VAL A 71 -0.24 3.10 10.83
CA VAL A 71 0.58 4.25 10.43
C VAL A 71 -0.24 5.53 10.55
N SER A 72 0.32 6.55 11.20
CA SER A 72 -0.35 7.84 11.31
C SER A 72 -0.38 8.55 9.96
N TYR A 73 -1.56 8.86 9.45
CA TYR A 73 -1.77 9.61 8.22
C TYR A 73 -3.09 10.37 8.25
N ARG A 74 -3.24 11.34 7.37
CA ARG A 74 -4.49 12.02 7.10
C ARG A 74 -4.83 11.88 5.61
N GLU A 75 -6.07 11.60 5.30
CA GLU A 75 -6.57 11.56 3.92
C GLU A 75 -7.35 12.81 3.59
N CYS A 76 -7.15 13.32 2.39
CA CYS A 76 -7.82 14.47 1.83
C CYS A 76 -8.32 14.14 0.44
N LEU A 77 -9.63 14.22 0.24
CA LEU A 77 -10.25 13.84 -1.04
C LEU A 77 -10.37 15.06 -1.96
N ILE A 78 -9.75 14.98 -3.12
CA ILE A 78 -9.67 16.09 -4.07
C ILE A 78 -11.04 16.54 -4.62
N GLU A 79 -12.04 15.64 -4.63
CA GLU A 79 -13.39 15.96 -5.09
C GLU A 79 -14.25 16.63 -4.01
N ARG A 80 -13.86 16.53 -2.74
CA ARG A 80 -14.65 17.01 -1.60
C ARG A 80 -14.10 18.25 -0.93
N ASP A 81 -12.84 18.56 -1.18
CA ASP A 81 -12.13 19.65 -0.55
C ASP A 81 -11.32 20.42 -1.60
N ALA A 82 -11.68 21.69 -1.81
CA ALA A 82 -11.04 22.56 -2.79
C ALA A 82 -9.56 22.84 -2.44
N ASP A 83 -9.21 22.88 -1.15
CA ASP A 83 -7.82 23.06 -0.72
C ASP A 83 -6.97 21.83 -1.07
N CYS A 84 -7.54 20.64 -0.90
CA CYS A 84 -6.90 19.39 -1.30
C CYS A 84 -6.68 19.31 -2.80
N LEU A 85 -7.65 19.74 -3.59
CA LEU A 85 -7.51 19.80 -5.03
C LEU A 85 -6.40 20.77 -5.45
N ARG A 86 -6.35 21.94 -4.84
CA ARG A 86 -5.28 22.92 -5.12
C ARG A 86 -3.90 22.39 -4.75
N GLU A 87 -3.77 21.73 -3.59
CA GLU A 87 -2.53 21.08 -3.17
C GLU A 87 -2.10 20.00 -4.15
N TYR A 88 -3.04 19.16 -4.59
CA TYR A 88 -2.80 18.12 -5.59
C TYR A 88 -2.31 18.70 -6.91
N GLN A 89 -2.97 19.74 -7.40
CA GLN A 89 -2.59 20.43 -8.64
C GLN A 89 -1.24 21.13 -8.53
N ALA A 90 -0.96 21.77 -7.40
CA ALA A 90 0.34 22.43 -7.12
C ALA A 90 1.50 21.43 -7.08
N ARG A 91 1.23 20.16 -6.82
CA ARG A 91 2.22 19.08 -6.82
C ARG A 91 2.29 18.31 -8.14
N GLY A 92 1.67 18.83 -9.19
CA GLY A 92 1.73 18.30 -10.55
C GLY A 92 0.46 17.56 -11.00
N GLY A 93 -0.39 17.09 -10.09
CA GLY A 93 -1.64 16.42 -10.46
C GLY A 93 -1.47 15.16 -11.30
N PHE A 94 -0.42 14.38 -11.09
CA PHE A 94 -0.06 13.24 -11.94
C PHE A 94 -0.89 11.98 -11.70
N GLY A 95 -1.53 11.86 -10.56
CA GLY A 95 -2.33 10.69 -10.22
C GLY A 95 -2.56 10.55 -8.72
N THR A 96 -3.51 9.71 -8.36
CA THR A 96 -3.84 9.40 -6.98
C THR A 96 -3.52 7.94 -6.65
N PRO A 97 -3.08 7.65 -5.43
CA PRO A 97 -2.80 8.59 -4.36
C PRO A 97 -1.52 9.40 -4.62
N THR A 98 -1.50 10.65 -4.18
CA THR A 98 -0.28 11.45 -4.04
C THR A 98 -0.07 11.72 -2.56
N PHE A 99 1.10 11.35 -2.05
CA PHE A 99 1.44 11.61 -0.65
C PHE A 99 2.27 12.87 -0.51
N VAL A 100 1.99 13.61 0.55
CA VAL A 100 2.81 14.71 1.02
C VAL A 100 3.42 14.28 2.34
N VAL A 101 4.72 14.06 2.35
CA VAL A 101 5.44 13.55 3.51
C VAL A 101 6.42 14.62 3.97
N ARG A 102 6.11 15.29 5.07
CA ARG A 102 6.89 16.44 5.57
C ARG A 102 7.22 17.45 4.47
N GLY A 103 6.26 17.76 3.61
CA GLY A 103 6.38 18.69 2.50
C GLY A 103 6.92 18.09 1.19
N HIS A 104 7.43 16.87 1.21
CA HIS A 104 7.92 16.17 0.02
C HIS A 104 6.80 15.39 -0.68
N THR A 105 6.79 15.45 -2.01
CA THR A 105 5.79 14.78 -2.84
C THR A 105 6.23 13.35 -3.18
N VAL A 106 5.34 12.39 -2.93
CA VAL A 106 5.49 11.00 -3.37
C VAL A 106 4.25 10.62 -4.18
N VAL A 107 4.42 10.35 -5.46
CA VAL A 107 3.33 9.93 -6.36
C VAL A 107 3.17 8.42 -6.29
N GLY A 108 1.94 7.97 -6.03
CA GLY A 108 1.65 6.55 -5.81
C GLY A 108 1.94 6.09 -4.39
N PHE A 109 1.60 4.84 -4.10
CA PHE A 109 1.85 4.24 -2.78
C PHE A 109 3.23 3.57 -2.74
N ASP A 110 4.26 4.37 -2.65
CA ASP A 110 5.66 3.94 -2.53
C ASP A 110 6.11 4.02 -1.07
N ARG A 111 6.07 2.89 -0.37
CA ARG A 111 6.40 2.78 1.05
C ARG A 111 7.85 3.14 1.35
N LEU A 112 8.78 2.77 0.45
CA LEU A 112 10.20 3.11 0.61
C LEU A 112 10.44 4.61 0.48
N ALA A 113 9.82 5.26 -0.51
CA ALA A 113 9.91 6.71 -0.68
C ALA A 113 9.28 7.46 0.50
N ILE A 114 8.15 6.99 1.02
CA ILE A 114 7.51 7.54 2.22
C ILE A 114 8.44 7.42 3.42
N ALA A 115 9.00 6.23 3.68
CA ALA A 115 9.93 5.99 4.78
C ALA A 115 11.18 6.87 4.67
N LYS A 116 11.76 7.00 3.48
CA LYS A 116 12.93 7.85 3.22
C LYS A 116 12.65 9.31 3.59
N ASN A 117 11.50 9.85 3.21
CA ASN A 117 11.13 11.23 3.52
C ASN A 117 10.75 11.43 5.00
N LEU A 118 10.32 10.39 5.71
CA LEU A 118 10.10 10.42 7.15
C LEU A 118 11.38 10.37 7.97
N ALA A 119 12.45 9.79 7.42
CA ALA A 119 13.73 9.61 8.10
C ALA A 119 14.62 10.87 8.06
N HIS A 120 14.25 11.88 7.28
CA HIS A 120 15.03 13.14 7.10
C HIS A 120 14.46 14.37 7.81
#